data_fb6b2082b425a0f5025d7130a19757d3
#
_entry.id   fb6b2082b425a0f5025d7130a19757d3
#
_cell.length_a   1.000
_cell.length_b   1.000
_cell.length_c   1.000
_cell.angle_alpha   90.00
_cell.angle_beta   90.00
_cell.angle_gamma   90.00
#
_symmetry.space_group_name_H-M   'P 1'
#
loop_
_entity.id
_entity.type
_entity.pdbx_description
1 polymer ?
#
loop_
_entity_poly.entity_id
_entity_poly.type
_entity_poly.pdbx_seq_one_letter_code
_entity_poly.pdbx_strand_id
1 'polypeptide(L)'
;MAEFRLIEENRAVPILVETTGYEGVRRIADTLAEDICLVSDKKPERVDEAWLNRKPGGSVILCATVGHSTLLEELEKKGSFSAEEIRGKRETYKIQLLEHPLEGVDSALVICGSDKRGTIYGMFTLSEYLGVTPLVYFGDAAPRRCPDPIVGTDIETVSKEPSVRYRGFFINDEWPCFG
;
A
#
# COMPACT_ATOMS: atom_id res chain seq x y z
N MET A 1 19.16 8.32 -6.74
CA MET A 1 18.10 7.99 -5.77
C MET A 1 17.04 7.26 -6.55
N ALA A 2 16.63 6.09 -6.09
CA ALA A 2 15.54 5.36 -6.74
C ALA A 2 14.24 6.16 -6.57
N GLU A 3 13.57 6.45 -7.67
CA GLU A 3 12.26 7.09 -7.70
C GLU A 3 11.26 6.08 -8.25
N PHE A 4 10.09 5.99 -7.63
CA PHE A 4 9.02 5.14 -8.07
C PHE A 4 7.89 6.00 -8.64
N ARG A 5 7.64 5.87 -9.94
CA ARG A 5 6.54 6.58 -10.59
C ARG A 5 5.24 5.82 -10.43
N LEU A 6 4.21 6.53 -10.00
CA LEU A 6 2.86 5.95 -9.91
C LEU A 6 2.12 5.96 -11.25
N ILE A 7 2.63 6.72 -12.20
CA ILE A 7 2.08 6.79 -13.56
C ILE A 7 3.17 6.46 -14.56
N GLU A 8 2.95 5.42 -15.35
CA GLU A 8 3.82 4.98 -16.44
C GLU A 8 3.00 4.91 -17.74
N GLU A 9 3.54 5.38 -18.84
CA GLU A 9 2.87 5.38 -20.17
C GLU A 9 1.41 5.87 -20.11
N ASN A 10 1.15 6.91 -19.32
CA ASN A 10 -0.17 7.51 -19.11
C ASN A 10 -1.18 6.59 -18.38
N ARG A 11 -0.72 5.56 -17.68
CA ARG A 11 -1.53 4.63 -16.86
C ARG A 11 -1.01 4.58 -15.44
N ALA A 12 -1.90 4.40 -14.48
CA ALA A 12 -1.49 4.14 -13.12
C ALA A 12 -0.88 2.73 -13.01
N VAL A 13 0.22 2.60 -12.27
CA VAL A 13 0.82 1.30 -11.97
C VAL A 13 -0.16 0.45 -11.17
N PRO A 14 -0.27 -0.85 -11.43
CA PRO A 14 -1.23 -1.70 -10.75
C PRO A 14 -0.88 -1.91 -9.27
N ILE A 15 -1.91 -2.25 -8.48
CA ILE A 15 -1.78 -2.67 -7.09
C ILE A 15 -1.96 -4.19 -7.04
N LEU A 16 -0.90 -4.91 -6.69
CA LEU A 16 -0.90 -6.37 -6.60
C LEU A 16 -1.20 -6.80 -5.17
N VAL A 17 -2.26 -7.58 -5.02
CA VAL A 17 -2.63 -8.27 -3.78
C VAL A 17 -2.95 -9.72 -4.13
N GLU A 18 -2.18 -10.67 -3.60
CA GLU A 18 -2.38 -12.09 -3.87
C GLU A 18 -3.77 -12.58 -3.43
N THR A 19 -4.29 -13.59 -4.13
CA THR A 19 -5.60 -14.20 -3.82
C THR A 19 -5.64 -14.84 -2.42
N THR A 20 -4.50 -15.29 -1.90
CA THR A 20 -4.32 -15.79 -0.53
C THR A 20 -4.32 -14.69 0.53
N GLY A 21 -4.22 -13.41 0.13
CA GLY A 21 -4.24 -12.27 1.02
C GLY A 21 -5.60 -12.06 1.69
N TYR A 22 -5.59 -11.33 2.78
CA TYR A 22 -6.82 -11.00 3.52
C TYR A 22 -7.79 -10.16 2.70
N GLU A 23 -9.09 -10.48 2.78
CA GLU A 23 -10.15 -9.70 2.12
C GLU A 23 -10.12 -8.20 2.50
N GLY A 24 -9.83 -7.91 3.79
CA GLY A 24 -9.68 -6.52 4.23
C GLY A 24 -8.52 -5.78 3.56
N VAL A 25 -7.42 -6.47 3.23
CA VAL A 25 -6.30 -5.89 2.48
C VAL A 25 -6.72 -5.58 1.05
N ARG A 26 -7.44 -6.51 0.39
CA ARG A 26 -7.98 -6.29 -0.96
C ARG A 26 -8.93 -5.09 -1.03
N ARG A 27 -9.84 -4.95 -0.06
CA ARG A 27 -10.75 -3.78 0.02
C ARG A 27 -9.99 -2.46 0.17
N ILE A 28 -8.98 -2.43 1.03
CA ILE A 28 -8.19 -1.21 1.22
C ILE A 28 -7.28 -0.93 0.02
N ALA A 29 -6.86 -1.95 -0.73
CA ALA A 29 -6.19 -1.74 -2.01
C ALA A 29 -7.10 -1.02 -3.04
N ASP A 30 -8.40 -1.34 -3.04
CA ASP A 30 -9.37 -0.61 -3.86
C ASP A 30 -9.52 0.86 -3.37
N THR A 31 -9.50 1.10 -2.05
CA THR A 31 -9.47 2.46 -1.48
C THR A 31 -8.19 3.22 -1.87
N LEU A 32 -7.04 2.56 -1.77
CA LEU A 32 -5.76 3.16 -2.20
C LEU A 32 -5.79 3.52 -3.70
N ALA A 33 -6.43 2.69 -4.54
CA ALA A 33 -6.62 3.01 -5.95
C ALA A 33 -7.48 4.26 -6.16
N GLU A 34 -8.52 4.47 -5.35
CA GLU A 34 -9.30 5.72 -5.36
C GLU A 34 -8.46 6.91 -4.91
N ASP A 35 -7.66 6.76 -3.85
CA ASP A 35 -6.80 7.82 -3.34
C ASP A 35 -5.76 8.26 -4.38
N ILE A 36 -5.12 7.30 -5.08
CA ILE A 36 -4.21 7.60 -6.18
C ILE A 36 -4.95 8.31 -7.33
N CYS A 37 -6.18 7.89 -7.62
CA CYS A 37 -7.02 8.53 -8.63
C CYS A 37 -7.38 9.98 -8.25
N LEU A 38 -7.69 10.25 -7.00
CA LEU A 38 -7.95 11.62 -6.51
C LEU A 38 -6.78 12.55 -6.76
N VAL A 39 -5.55 12.05 -6.65
CA VAL A 39 -4.33 12.84 -6.85
C VAL A 39 -3.95 12.94 -8.33
N SER A 40 -4.01 11.84 -9.09
CA SER A 40 -3.42 11.74 -10.43
C SER A 40 -4.41 11.79 -11.59
N ASP A 41 -5.71 11.73 -11.32
CA ASP A 41 -6.80 11.49 -12.30
C ASP A 41 -6.67 10.13 -13.03
N LYS A 42 -5.87 9.18 -12.49
CA LYS A 42 -5.66 7.85 -13.05
C LYS A 42 -5.81 6.80 -11.96
N LYS A 43 -6.74 5.87 -12.19
CA LYS A 43 -7.04 4.82 -11.22
C LYS A 43 -6.20 3.58 -11.49
N PRO A 44 -5.40 3.11 -10.50
CA PRO A 44 -4.76 1.81 -10.56
C PRO A 44 -5.77 0.66 -10.71
N GLU A 45 -5.40 -0.34 -11.48
CA GLU A 45 -6.07 -1.64 -11.46
C GLU A 45 -5.55 -2.45 -10.27
N ARG A 46 -6.45 -3.06 -9.49
CA ARG A 46 -6.03 -4.08 -8.53
C ARG A 46 -5.91 -5.41 -9.27
N VAL A 47 -4.74 -6.04 -9.17
CA VAL A 47 -4.41 -7.31 -9.81
C VAL A 47 -4.03 -8.36 -8.76
N ASP A 48 -4.06 -9.63 -9.16
CA ASP A 48 -3.58 -10.75 -8.39
C ASP A 48 -2.26 -11.31 -8.99
N GLU A 49 -1.76 -12.40 -8.41
CA GLU A 49 -0.52 -13.05 -8.85
C GLU A 49 -0.56 -13.58 -10.30
N ALA A 50 -1.74 -13.85 -10.86
CA ALA A 50 -1.88 -14.28 -12.25
C ALA A 50 -1.45 -13.20 -13.26
N TRP A 51 -1.46 -11.93 -12.84
CA TRP A 51 -0.96 -10.81 -13.64
C TRP A 51 0.53 -10.99 -14.02
N LEU A 52 1.34 -11.55 -13.12
CA LEU A 52 2.76 -11.80 -13.34
C LEU A 52 3.03 -12.81 -14.48
N ASN A 53 2.09 -13.73 -14.75
CA ASN A 53 2.22 -14.71 -15.83
C ASN A 53 2.37 -14.08 -17.22
N ARG A 54 1.93 -12.83 -17.37
CA ARG A 54 2.02 -12.06 -18.63
C ARG A 54 3.38 -11.40 -18.81
N LYS A 55 4.30 -11.46 -17.80
CA LYS A 55 5.57 -10.72 -17.77
C LYS A 55 5.35 -9.26 -18.18
N PRO A 56 4.55 -8.52 -17.43
CA PRO A 56 3.96 -7.26 -17.89
C PRO A 56 4.99 -6.16 -18.18
N GLY A 57 6.20 -6.25 -17.61
CA GLY A 57 7.13 -5.11 -17.56
C GLY A 57 6.62 -4.01 -16.64
N GLY A 58 7.43 -2.95 -16.47
CA GLY A 58 7.04 -1.79 -15.67
C GLY A 58 6.99 -2.03 -14.17
N SER A 59 6.27 -1.17 -13.48
CA SER A 59 6.27 -1.11 -12.01
C SER A 59 4.98 -1.66 -11.40
N VAL A 60 5.02 -1.99 -10.09
CA VAL A 60 3.87 -2.49 -9.34
C VAL A 60 3.91 -2.02 -7.88
N ILE A 61 2.75 -1.78 -7.27
CA ILE A 61 2.62 -1.64 -5.82
C ILE A 61 2.24 -3.02 -5.28
N LEU A 62 3.16 -3.68 -4.55
CA LEU A 62 2.91 -4.99 -3.94
C LEU A 62 2.47 -4.80 -2.48
N CYS A 63 1.22 -5.19 -2.18
CA CYS A 63 0.69 -5.19 -0.82
C CYS A 63 0.64 -6.61 -0.26
N ALA A 64 1.53 -6.92 0.68
CA ALA A 64 1.73 -8.26 1.21
C ALA A 64 1.60 -8.30 2.74
N THR A 65 1.22 -9.47 3.27
CA THR A 65 1.18 -9.71 4.71
C THR A 65 2.05 -10.91 5.04
N VAL A 66 2.89 -10.79 6.06
CA VAL A 66 3.75 -11.88 6.54
C VAL A 66 2.93 -13.15 6.80
N GLY A 67 3.35 -14.29 6.24
CA GLY A 67 2.67 -15.58 6.36
C GLY A 67 1.40 -15.72 5.49
N HIS A 68 1.08 -14.74 4.65
CA HIS A 68 -0.08 -14.73 3.75
C HIS A 68 0.26 -14.24 2.34
N SER A 69 1.54 -14.36 1.93
CA SER A 69 2.01 -13.94 0.61
C SER A 69 3.17 -14.83 0.18
N THR A 70 2.95 -15.57 -0.91
CA THR A 70 3.99 -16.42 -1.53
C THR A 70 5.04 -15.58 -2.24
N LEU A 71 4.63 -14.45 -2.80
CA LEU A 71 5.54 -13.49 -3.44
C LEU A 71 6.49 -12.88 -2.41
N LEU A 72 6.00 -12.55 -1.21
CA LEU A 72 6.86 -12.08 -0.13
C LEU A 72 7.91 -13.12 0.27
N GLU A 73 7.50 -14.39 0.40
CA GLU A 73 8.42 -15.48 0.70
C GLU A 73 9.48 -15.66 -0.41
N GLU A 74 9.11 -15.46 -1.67
CA GLU A 74 10.04 -15.49 -2.78
C GLU A 74 11.07 -14.35 -2.68
N LEU A 75 10.63 -13.13 -2.38
CA LEU A 75 11.52 -11.98 -2.18
C LEU A 75 12.47 -12.20 -1.01
N GLU A 76 12.00 -12.77 0.09
CA GLU A 76 12.84 -13.11 1.24
C GLU A 76 13.87 -14.20 0.89
N LYS A 77 13.48 -15.25 0.17
CA LYS A 77 14.39 -16.31 -0.30
C LYS A 77 15.47 -15.79 -1.25
N LYS A 78 15.14 -14.80 -2.07
CA LYS A 78 16.10 -14.12 -2.95
C LYS A 78 17.01 -13.13 -2.21
N GLY A 79 16.68 -12.78 -0.95
CA GLY A 79 17.41 -11.79 -0.17
C GLY A 79 17.19 -10.34 -0.63
N SER A 80 16.21 -10.09 -1.50
CA SER A 80 15.88 -8.73 -1.97
C SER A 80 14.98 -7.95 -1.02
N PHE A 81 14.29 -8.65 -0.11
CA PHE A 81 13.47 -8.07 0.96
C PHE A 81 13.65 -8.86 2.25
N SER A 82 13.43 -8.22 3.39
CA SER A 82 13.36 -8.88 4.69
C SER A 82 12.25 -8.29 5.54
N ALA A 83 11.39 -9.17 6.07
CA ALA A 83 10.33 -8.81 7.00
C ALA A 83 10.73 -9.01 8.48
N GLU A 84 11.99 -9.39 8.79
CA GLU A 84 12.43 -9.70 10.16
C GLU A 84 12.16 -8.57 11.16
N GLU A 85 12.28 -7.31 10.72
CA GLU A 85 12.06 -6.14 11.56
C GLU A 85 10.61 -5.98 12.04
N ILE A 86 9.67 -6.57 11.32
CA ILE A 86 8.23 -6.50 11.62
C ILE A 86 7.62 -7.85 12.04
N ARG A 87 8.33 -8.96 11.79
CA ARG A 87 7.83 -10.31 12.06
C ARG A 87 7.52 -10.50 13.54
N GLY A 88 6.32 -11.03 13.84
CA GLY A 88 5.85 -11.27 15.21
C GLY A 88 5.43 -10.01 15.98
N LYS A 89 5.59 -8.84 15.40
CA LYS A 89 5.10 -7.58 15.98
C LYS A 89 3.63 -7.34 15.60
N ARG A 90 2.94 -6.55 16.39
CA ARG A 90 1.53 -6.23 16.16
C ARG A 90 1.39 -4.95 15.35
N GLU A 91 0.60 -5.04 14.26
CA GLU A 91 0.16 -3.86 13.50
C GLU A 91 1.32 -3.00 12.98
N THR A 92 2.45 -3.65 12.67
CA THR A 92 3.61 -2.97 12.07
C THR A 92 3.66 -3.22 10.58
N TYR A 93 4.36 -2.35 9.87
CA TYR A 93 4.59 -2.50 8.44
C TYR A 93 5.99 -2.02 8.06
N LYS A 94 6.44 -2.48 6.91
CA LYS A 94 7.66 -2.02 6.23
C LYS A 94 7.30 -1.61 4.81
N ILE A 95 7.78 -0.44 4.39
CA ILE A 95 7.69 0.03 3.00
C ILE A 95 9.10 0.08 2.46
N GLN A 96 9.30 -0.48 1.27
CA GLN A 96 10.60 -0.50 0.60
C GLN A 96 10.44 -0.48 -0.92
N LEU A 97 11.31 0.27 -1.59
CA LEU A 97 11.46 0.26 -3.05
C LEU A 97 12.43 -0.86 -3.45
N LEU A 98 12.05 -1.65 -4.44
CA LEU A 98 12.88 -2.73 -4.98
C LEU A 98 13.00 -2.59 -6.49
N GLU A 99 14.21 -2.78 -7.00
CA GLU A 99 14.50 -2.90 -8.44
C GLU A 99 14.53 -4.38 -8.83
N HIS A 100 13.86 -4.71 -9.95
CA HIS A 100 13.77 -6.07 -10.50
C HIS A 100 13.40 -7.15 -9.46
N PRO A 101 12.34 -6.94 -8.63
CA PRO A 101 12.03 -7.84 -7.52
C PRO A 101 11.50 -9.20 -7.98
N LEU A 102 10.73 -9.22 -9.07
CA LEU A 102 10.06 -10.39 -9.61
C LEU A 102 10.31 -10.47 -11.13
N GLU A 103 10.16 -11.66 -11.70
CA GLU A 103 10.32 -11.84 -13.14
C GLU A 103 9.28 -11.03 -13.91
N GLY A 104 9.74 -10.18 -14.84
CA GLY A 104 8.86 -9.31 -15.64
C GLY A 104 8.33 -8.08 -14.88
N VAL A 105 8.96 -7.70 -13.76
CA VAL A 105 8.67 -6.47 -13.02
C VAL A 105 9.95 -5.66 -12.89
N ASP A 106 9.94 -4.42 -13.37
CA ASP A 106 11.12 -3.56 -13.36
C ASP A 106 11.35 -2.93 -11.99
N SER A 107 10.28 -2.49 -11.33
CA SER A 107 10.37 -2.00 -9.95
C SER A 107 9.11 -2.28 -9.13
N ALA A 108 9.24 -2.37 -7.82
CA ALA A 108 8.10 -2.50 -6.93
C ALA A 108 8.22 -1.58 -5.72
N LEU A 109 7.10 -0.95 -5.38
CA LEU A 109 6.87 -0.39 -4.06
C LEU A 109 6.23 -1.49 -3.20
N VAL A 110 7.03 -2.11 -2.32
CA VAL A 110 6.55 -3.18 -1.44
C VAL A 110 6.02 -2.58 -0.16
N ILE A 111 4.75 -2.85 0.13
CA ILE A 111 4.07 -2.52 1.38
C ILE A 111 3.80 -3.84 2.10
N CYS A 112 4.61 -4.16 3.10
CA CYS A 112 4.54 -5.42 3.84
C CYS A 112 4.09 -5.18 5.28
N GLY A 113 3.00 -5.82 5.70
CA GLY A 113 2.53 -5.78 7.08
C GLY A 113 2.89 -7.04 7.87
N SER A 114 3.16 -6.89 9.16
CA SER A 114 3.33 -8.00 10.10
C SER A 114 2.04 -8.83 10.26
N ASP A 115 0.91 -8.17 10.08
CA ASP A 115 -0.44 -8.71 10.10
C ASP A 115 -1.35 -7.93 9.15
N LYS A 116 -2.63 -8.32 9.08
CA LYS A 116 -3.63 -7.67 8.23
C LYS A 116 -3.69 -6.15 8.45
N ARG A 117 -3.65 -5.69 9.70
CA ARG A 117 -3.75 -4.26 10.02
C ARG A 117 -2.46 -3.52 9.68
N GLY A 118 -1.31 -4.14 9.90
CA GLY A 118 -0.03 -3.59 9.48
C GLY A 118 0.00 -3.30 7.98
N THR A 119 -0.44 -4.24 7.14
CA THR A 119 -0.53 -4.03 5.69
C THR A 119 -1.45 -2.86 5.35
N ILE A 120 -2.63 -2.79 5.98
CA ILE A 120 -3.59 -1.70 5.79
C ILE A 120 -2.99 -0.35 6.18
N TYR A 121 -2.29 -0.28 7.31
CA TYR A 121 -1.64 0.97 7.76
C TYR A 121 -0.53 1.40 6.82
N GLY A 122 0.25 0.45 6.27
CA GLY A 122 1.24 0.76 5.24
C GLY A 122 0.60 1.37 3.98
N MET A 123 -0.56 0.86 3.53
CA MET A 123 -1.30 1.44 2.41
C MET A 123 -1.77 2.87 2.71
N PHE A 124 -2.32 3.12 3.89
CA PHE A 124 -2.71 4.48 4.28
C PHE A 124 -1.52 5.42 4.46
N THR A 125 -0.34 4.89 4.81
CA THR A 125 0.90 5.70 4.80
C THR A 125 1.23 6.19 3.38
N LEU A 126 1.02 5.37 2.35
CA LEU A 126 1.17 5.81 0.97
C LEU A 126 0.11 6.86 0.60
N SER A 127 -1.16 6.66 0.98
CA SER A 127 -2.22 7.67 0.77
C SER A 127 -1.84 9.01 1.41
N GLU A 128 -1.36 8.98 2.64
CA GLU A 128 -0.94 10.17 3.40
C GLU A 128 0.29 10.84 2.77
N TYR A 129 1.26 10.06 2.29
CA TYR A 129 2.42 10.54 1.53
C TYR A 129 2.00 11.30 0.27
N LEU A 130 0.95 10.85 -0.41
CA LEU A 130 0.35 11.50 -1.57
C LEU A 130 -0.53 12.71 -1.22
N GLY A 131 -0.71 13.02 0.07
CA GLY A 131 -1.51 14.13 0.57
C GLY A 131 -3.01 13.80 0.74
N VAL A 132 -3.39 12.53 0.64
CA VAL A 132 -4.75 12.07 0.95
C VAL A 132 -4.85 11.75 2.43
N THR A 133 -5.69 12.46 3.15
CA THR A 133 -5.90 12.29 4.60
C THR A 133 -7.35 11.94 4.89
N PRO A 134 -7.68 11.40 6.09
CA PRO A 134 -9.07 11.16 6.48
C PRO A 134 -9.98 12.38 6.37
N LEU A 135 -9.41 13.60 6.38
CA LEU A 135 -10.16 14.83 6.24
C LEU A 135 -10.81 15.02 4.86
N VAL A 136 -10.41 14.24 3.86
CA VAL A 136 -11.12 14.16 2.56
C VAL A 136 -12.58 13.77 2.77
N TYR A 137 -12.85 12.85 3.71
CA TYR A 137 -14.19 12.33 3.98
C TYR A 137 -14.96 13.13 5.05
N PHE A 138 -14.25 13.78 5.96
CA PHE A 138 -14.85 14.46 7.12
C PHE A 138 -14.79 15.98 7.07
N GLY A 139 -13.99 16.55 6.18
CA GLY A 139 -13.75 17.99 6.15
C GLY A 139 -13.60 18.57 4.74
N ASP A 140 -13.99 17.82 3.70
CA ASP A 140 -13.88 18.23 2.28
C ASP A 140 -12.47 18.72 1.88
N ALA A 141 -11.45 18.21 2.58
CA ALA A 141 -10.05 18.57 2.34
C ALA A 141 -9.49 17.81 1.13
N ALA A 142 -9.79 18.26 -0.08
CA ALA A 142 -9.30 17.63 -1.30
C ALA A 142 -7.76 17.66 -1.37
N PRO A 143 -7.10 16.56 -1.76
CA PRO A 143 -5.65 16.55 -1.94
C PRO A 143 -5.23 17.43 -3.12
N ARG A 144 -3.98 17.88 -3.08
CA ARG A 144 -3.41 18.59 -4.22
C ARG A 144 -3.26 17.64 -5.41
N ARG A 145 -3.78 18.02 -6.56
CA ARG A 145 -3.60 17.25 -7.80
C ARG A 145 -2.15 17.23 -8.26
N CYS A 146 -1.68 16.05 -8.63
CA CYS A 146 -0.37 15.79 -9.21
C CYS A 146 -0.54 14.71 -10.30
N PRO A 147 -0.55 15.07 -11.59
CA PRO A 147 -0.80 14.13 -12.68
C PRO A 147 0.27 13.03 -12.82
N ASP A 148 1.48 13.26 -12.33
CA ASP A 148 2.61 12.32 -12.37
C ASP A 148 3.27 12.27 -10.98
N PRO A 149 2.60 11.64 -9.98
CA PRO A 149 3.14 11.56 -8.63
C PRO A 149 4.33 10.60 -8.58
N ILE A 150 5.38 11.06 -7.92
CA ILE A 150 6.63 10.31 -7.73
C ILE A 150 6.78 10.02 -6.24
N VAL A 151 7.12 8.78 -5.94
CA VAL A 151 7.43 8.31 -4.60
C VAL A 151 8.93 8.14 -4.48
N GLY A 152 9.55 8.88 -3.58
CA GLY A 152 10.98 8.82 -3.32
C GLY A 152 11.33 7.80 -2.23
N THR A 153 12.63 7.62 -1.98
CA THR A 153 13.11 6.73 -0.91
C THR A 153 12.78 7.24 0.49
N ASP A 154 12.31 8.46 0.63
CA ASP A 154 11.84 9.04 1.88
C ASP A 154 10.56 8.39 2.43
N ILE A 155 9.84 7.61 1.61
CA ILE A 155 8.73 6.77 2.08
C ILE A 155 9.22 5.47 2.74
N GLU A 156 10.45 5.04 2.45
CA GLU A 156 10.97 3.79 3.01
C GLU A 156 11.01 3.87 4.54
N THR A 157 10.33 2.95 5.17
CA THR A 157 10.16 2.98 6.62
C THR A 157 9.86 1.60 7.19
N VAL A 158 10.22 1.45 8.47
CA VAL A 158 9.74 0.38 9.33
C VAL A 158 8.96 1.02 10.46
N SER A 159 7.67 0.77 10.52
CA SER A 159 6.82 1.36 11.55
C SER A 159 7.08 0.77 12.93
N LYS A 160 6.81 1.54 13.96
CA LYS A 160 6.86 1.05 15.35
C LYS A 160 5.57 0.33 15.70
N GLU A 161 5.67 -0.68 16.57
CA GLU A 161 4.48 -1.29 17.16
C GLU A 161 3.69 -0.25 17.98
N PRO A 162 2.35 -0.21 17.83
CA PRO A 162 1.53 0.69 18.61
C PRO A 162 1.65 0.46 20.11
N SER A 163 1.82 1.53 20.86
CA SER A 163 2.00 1.48 22.34
C SER A 163 0.78 0.94 23.08
N VAL A 164 -0.43 1.08 22.49
CA VAL A 164 -1.69 0.57 23.04
C VAL A 164 -2.37 -0.38 22.09
N ARG A 165 -2.96 -1.46 22.62
CA ARG A 165 -3.60 -2.50 21.82
C ARG A 165 -4.93 -2.05 21.23
N TYR A 166 -5.72 -1.33 22.00
CA TYR A 166 -7.07 -0.89 21.58
C TYR A 166 -7.06 0.62 21.37
N ARG A 167 -7.45 1.01 20.17
CA ARG A 167 -7.58 2.40 19.71
C ARG A 167 -8.86 2.52 18.93
N GLY A 168 -9.53 3.64 19.06
CA GLY A 168 -10.77 3.88 18.34
C GLY A 168 -11.32 5.27 18.61
N PHE A 169 -12.35 5.62 17.87
CA PHE A 169 -13.16 6.80 18.10
C PHE A 169 -14.42 6.39 18.83
N PHE A 170 -14.83 7.20 19.81
CA PHE A 170 -16.16 7.12 20.35
C PHE A 170 -17.04 8.08 19.54
N ILE A 171 -18.06 7.52 18.88
CA ILE A 171 -19.07 8.30 18.18
C ILE A 171 -20.28 8.36 19.10
N ASN A 172 -20.64 9.56 19.55
CA ASN A 172 -21.88 9.76 20.30
C ASN A 172 -23.02 9.87 19.29
N ASP A 173 -23.82 8.81 19.20
CA ASP A 173 -24.97 8.71 18.31
C ASP A 173 -26.26 9.16 19.01
N GLU A 174 -26.18 10.25 19.77
CA GLU A 174 -27.33 10.85 20.42
C GLU A 174 -27.90 11.98 19.55
N TRP A 175 -29.24 12.02 19.49
CA TRP A 175 -29.92 13.13 18.83
C TRP A 175 -29.48 14.48 19.46
N PRO A 176 -29.15 15.52 18.67
CA PRO A 176 -29.34 15.67 17.23
C PRO A 176 -28.07 15.39 16.39
N CYS A 177 -27.04 14.71 16.88
CA CYS A 177 -25.73 14.64 16.22
C CYS A 177 -25.75 13.90 14.88
N PHE A 178 -26.56 12.86 14.74
CA PHE A 178 -26.70 12.05 13.53
C PHE A 178 -28.17 11.80 13.15
N GLY A 179 -29.05 12.64 13.59
CA GLY A 179 -30.49 12.58 13.29
C GLY A 179 -30.84 13.19 11.94
#